data_614f2e5668dea361f116270a03c65021
#
_entry.id   614f2e5668dea361f116270a03c65021
#
_cell.length_a   1.000
_cell.length_b   1.000
_cell.length_c   1.000
_cell.angle_alpha   90.00
_cell.angle_beta   90.00
_cell.angle_gamma   90.00
#
_symmetry.space_group_name_H-M   'P 1'
#
loop_
_entity.id
_entity.type
_entity.pdbx_description
1 polymer ?
#
loop_
_entity_poly.entity_id
_entity_poly.type
_entity_poly.pdbx_seq_one_letter_code
_entity_poly.pdbx_strand_id
1 'polypeptide(L)'
;MSNSSFNNVVHADSQDPRRWFALVVIGIATLMVVLDSSIVNVALPHAALPKSLGGLSIAPKDYQWAVTSYTLTFGGFLLLGGRIGDYMGRKKAFLIGLLGFAFASLLGGLAQSQGMLFSARALQGLFGALLSPAALSLISVTFTDSKERAKAFAVYGALSGVGAAIGLIAGGLLTQYLSWRWCMFVNTPMALIALFLAIPNVKESKVEGHPHYDVPGALTATAGMLSVVYGVSKAAIDGWGSTSAWPYMALGGALLVIFFVLESRIKQPLLPLRLLTNRVRAGAYISQLFIGLGLFGMFLWLTFFFQRIHGFSPLKSGLLFLPFSLSVIISAASVGKLLPKYGPRLLATIGALMGSAGLFYLSLIKPDSSYVGHVMPAMIIAALGIGMVFVSVSSTALFNIQPQDTGAASAVLSTAQQLGGSFGTAIQNTIVVS
;
A
#
# COMPACT_ATOMS: atom_id res chain seq x y z
N MET A 1 -1.16 -51.40 -7.35
CA MET A 1 -1.54 -51.10 -5.94
C MET A 1 -0.91 -49.74 -5.63
N SER A 2 -1.59 -48.84 -5.69
CA SER A 2 -2.63 -47.92 -5.22
C SER A 2 -1.99 -46.57 -4.92
N ASN A 3 -2.04 -45.69 -5.93
CA ASN A 3 -1.80 -44.26 -5.81
C ASN A 3 -3.03 -43.60 -5.14
N SER A 4 -3.02 -43.39 -3.85
CA SER A 4 -4.12 -42.68 -3.17
C SER A 4 -3.73 -42.04 -1.85
N SER A 5 -2.78 -41.08 -1.90
CA SER A 5 -2.43 -40.29 -0.70
C SER A 5 -1.97 -38.85 -0.96
N PHE A 6 -2.37 -38.22 -2.08
CA PHE A 6 -2.02 -36.83 -2.38
C PHE A 6 -3.24 -35.89 -2.55
N ASN A 7 -4.36 -36.14 -1.86
CA ASN A 7 -5.54 -35.28 -1.99
C ASN A 7 -6.15 -34.87 -0.64
N ASN A 8 -5.35 -34.41 0.30
CA ASN A 8 -5.87 -33.64 1.44
C ASN A 8 -5.32 -32.21 1.43
N VAL A 9 -5.50 -31.51 0.32
CA VAL A 9 -5.59 -30.06 0.37
C VAL A 9 -6.91 -29.77 1.06
N VAL A 10 -6.87 -29.29 2.29
CA VAL A 10 -8.05 -28.76 2.97
C VAL A 10 -8.57 -27.61 2.10
N HIS A 11 -9.48 -27.91 1.18
CA HIS A 11 -10.29 -26.94 0.48
C HIS A 11 -11.02 -26.17 1.57
N ALA A 12 -10.62 -24.90 1.78
CA ALA A 12 -11.46 -24.00 2.54
C ALA A 12 -12.84 -24.06 1.90
N ASP A 13 -13.80 -24.51 2.68
CA ASP A 13 -15.15 -24.81 2.27
C ASP A 13 -15.70 -23.62 1.46
N SER A 14 -15.84 -23.78 0.14
CA SER A 14 -16.20 -22.69 -0.79
C SER A 14 -17.62 -22.15 -0.54
N GLN A 15 -18.30 -22.70 0.46
CA GLN A 15 -19.67 -22.37 0.87
C GLN A 15 -19.75 -21.69 2.25
N ASP A 16 -18.65 -21.44 2.96
CA ASP A 16 -18.72 -20.78 4.27
C ASP A 16 -19.16 -19.30 4.10
N PRO A 17 -20.35 -18.92 4.59
CA PRO A 17 -20.83 -17.55 4.50
C PRO A 17 -19.94 -16.55 5.24
N ARG A 18 -19.13 -17.01 6.21
CA ARG A 18 -18.19 -16.18 6.98
C ARG A 18 -17.07 -15.58 6.12
N ARG A 19 -16.82 -16.10 4.89
CA ARG A 19 -15.82 -15.55 3.99
C ARG A 19 -16.06 -14.07 3.65
N TRP A 20 -17.31 -13.64 3.53
CA TRP A 20 -17.67 -12.26 3.28
C TRP A 20 -17.42 -11.37 4.51
N PHE A 21 -17.64 -11.89 5.72
CA PHE A 21 -17.25 -11.22 6.96
C PHE A 21 -15.72 -11.08 7.07
N ALA A 22 -14.97 -12.11 6.69
CA ALA A 22 -13.51 -12.03 6.60
C ALA A 22 -13.08 -10.92 5.63
N LEU A 23 -13.75 -10.75 4.49
CA LEU A 23 -13.47 -9.65 3.56
C LEU A 23 -13.74 -8.28 4.19
N VAL A 24 -14.81 -8.11 4.96
CA VAL A 24 -15.10 -6.86 5.69
C VAL A 24 -13.97 -6.55 6.67
N VAL A 25 -13.51 -7.55 7.42
CA VAL A 25 -12.41 -7.40 8.39
C VAL A 25 -11.11 -7.01 7.69
N ILE A 26 -10.77 -7.70 6.61
CA ILE A 26 -9.60 -7.37 5.77
C ILE A 26 -9.76 -5.96 5.19
N GLY A 27 -10.97 -5.59 4.80
CA GLY A 27 -11.31 -4.27 4.30
C GLY A 27 -11.07 -3.16 5.32
N ILE A 28 -11.48 -3.35 6.59
CA ILE A 28 -11.23 -2.41 7.69
C ILE A 28 -9.72 -2.22 7.90
N ALA A 29 -8.95 -3.32 7.92
CA ALA A 29 -7.51 -3.27 8.06
C ALA A 29 -6.82 -2.54 6.89
N THR A 30 -7.26 -2.80 5.67
CA THR A 30 -6.75 -2.13 4.47
C THR A 30 -7.06 -0.65 4.49
N LEU A 31 -8.31 -0.30 4.79
CA LEU A 31 -8.74 1.10 4.93
C LEU A 31 -7.90 1.83 5.98
N MET A 32 -7.65 1.20 7.13
CA MET A 32 -6.85 1.75 8.21
C MET A 32 -5.42 2.06 7.75
N VAL A 33 -4.75 1.11 7.07
CA VAL A 33 -3.36 1.31 6.59
C VAL A 33 -3.28 2.44 5.57
N VAL A 34 -4.23 2.50 4.63
CA VAL A 34 -4.28 3.55 3.60
C VAL A 34 -4.65 4.91 4.19
N LEU A 35 -5.62 4.93 5.10
CA LEU A 35 -6.02 6.13 5.84
C LEU A 35 -4.83 6.68 6.63
N ASP A 36 -4.11 5.83 7.37
CA ASP A 36 -2.94 6.22 8.17
C ASP A 36 -1.85 6.88 7.31
N SER A 37 -1.61 6.37 6.11
CA SER A 37 -0.61 6.94 5.20
C SER A 37 -0.96 8.35 4.70
N SER A 38 -2.24 8.69 4.61
CA SER A 38 -2.73 9.98 4.12
C SER A 38 -3.03 10.97 5.23
N ILE A 39 -3.58 10.51 6.36
CA ILE A 39 -4.02 11.34 7.48
C ILE A 39 -2.86 12.11 8.13
N VAL A 40 -1.67 11.51 8.17
CA VAL A 40 -0.48 12.12 8.75
C VAL A 40 -0.04 13.38 8.01
N ASN A 41 -0.28 13.46 6.70
CA ASN A 41 0.07 14.64 5.90
C ASN A 41 -0.67 15.89 6.35
N VAL A 42 -1.92 15.73 6.83
CA VAL A 42 -2.74 16.82 7.38
C VAL A 42 -2.36 17.13 8.82
N ALA A 43 -2.02 16.10 9.59
CA ALA A 43 -1.65 16.22 11.00
C ALA A 43 -0.26 16.87 11.21
N LEU A 44 0.67 16.63 10.29
CA LEU A 44 2.08 16.97 10.44
C LEU A 44 2.37 18.47 10.65
N PRO A 45 1.76 19.43 9.91
CA PRO A 45 1.95 20.84 10.18
C PRO A 45 1.60 21.25 11.62
N HIS A 46 0.53 20.66 12.20
CA HIS A 46 0.12 20.92 13.58
C HIS A 46 0.99 20.17 14.58
N ALA A 47 1.42 18.95 14.27
CA ALA A 47 2.37 18.20 15.10
C ALA A 47 3.73 18.91 15.20
N ALA A 48 4.10 19.67 14.20
CA ALA A 48 5.36 20.39 14.16
C ALA A 48 5.35 21.75 14.90
N LEU A 49 4.19 22.26 15.29
CA LEU A 49 4.09 23.49 16.07
C LEU A 49 4.92 23.43 17.36
N PRO A 50 5.24 24.58 17.96
CA PRO A 50 5.88 24.67 19.28
C PRO A 50 5.10 23.87 20.33
N LYS A 51 5.82 23.33 21.33
CA LYS A 51 5.19 22.57 22.42
C LYS A 51 4.16 23.41 23.20
N SER A 52 4.36 24.70 23.30
CA SER A 52 3.39 25.64 23.91
C SER A 52 2.05 25.70 23.17
N LEU A 53 2.02 25.31 21.89
CA LEU A 53 0.82 25.22 21.08
C LEU A 53 0.35 23.76 20.86
N GLY A 54 0.82 22.83 21.68
CA GLY A 54 0.43 21.42 21.61
C GLY A 54 1.17 20.58 20.56
N GLY A 55 2.18 21.14 19.89
CA GLY A 55 3.04 20.43 18.94
C GLY A 55 4.24 19.76 19.60
N LEU A 56 5.20 19.32 18.78
CA LEU A 56 6.43 18.63 19.18
C LEU A 56 7.69 19.45 18.89
N SER A 57 7.56 20.67 18.37
CA SER A 57 8.67 21.54 17.93
C SER A 57 9.57 20.86 16.89
N ILE A 58 8.97 20.22 15.88
CA ILE A 58 9.71 19.55 14.80
C ILE A 58 10.30 20.61 13.88
N ALA A 59 11.62 20.54 13.64
CA ALA A 59 12.27 21.47 12.70
C ALA A 59 11.80 21.19 11.25
N PRO A 60 11.70 22.22 10.39
CA PRO A 60 11.24 22.04 9.00
C PRO A 60 12.02 20.98 8.22
N LYS A 61 13.34 20.89 8.43
CA LYS A 61 14.21 19.86 7.82
C LYS A 61 13.86 18.43 8.24
N ASP A 62 13.22 18.26 9.39
CA ASP A 62 12.90 16.93 9.96
C ASP A 62 11.45 16.49 9.67
N TYR A 63 10.60 17.37 9.08
CA TYR A 63 9.20 17.08 8.78
C TYR A 63 9.01 15.76 8.02
N GLN A 64 9.86 15.54 7.03
CA GLN A 64 9.74 14.38 6.17
C GLN A 64 9.95 13.05 6.91
N TRP A 65 10.67 13.07 8.05
CA TRP A 65 10.90 11.85 8.83
C TRP A 65 9.61 11.23 9.37
N ALA A 66 8.56 12.00 9.62
CA ALA A 66 7.27 11.47 10.01
C ALA A 66 6.61 10.59 8.92
N VAL A 67 6.88 10.88 7.66
CA VAL A 67 6.41 10.08 6.51
C VAL A 67 7.45 9.02 6.13
N THR A 68 8.72 9.42 6.03
CA THR A 68 9.81 8.54 5.57
C THR A 68 10.03 7.36 6.52
N SER A 69 9.95 7.54 7.84
CA SER A 69 10.11 6.42 8.80
C SER A 69 9.08 5.32 8.55
N TYR A 70 7.84 5.69 8.29
CA TYR A 70 6.78 4.73 7.94
C TYR A 70 7.05 4.04 6.60
N THR A 71 7.25 4.82 5.54
CA THR A 71 7.43 4.27 4.18
C THR A 71 8.68 3.43 4.05
N LEU A 72 9.75 3.81 4.76
CA LEU A 72 11.00 3.09 4.81
C LEU A 72 10.83 1.69 5.40
N THR A 73 10.27 1.60 6.62
CA THR A 73 10.05 0.32 7.28
C THR A 73 8.96 -0.49 6.57
N PHE A 74 7.88 0.15 6.14
CA PHE A 74 6.83 -0.51 5.37
C PHE A 74 7.41 -1.14 4.10
N GLY A 75 8.09 -0.38 3.24
CA GLY A 75 8.66 -0.88 1.99
C GLY A 75 9.76 -1.92 2.22
N GLY A 76 10.66 -1.66 3.18
CA GLY A 76 11.80 -2.54 3.46
C GLY A 76 11.41 -3.91 4.01
N PHE A 77 10.35 -4.02 4.79
CA PHE A 77 9.92 -5.27 5.41
C PHE A 77 8.79 -6.02 4.68
N LEU A 78 8.26 -5.48 3.57
CA LEU A 78 7.14 -6.10 2.85
C LEU A 78 7.40 -7.54 2.40
N LEU A 79 8.57 -7.82 1.82
CA LEU A 79 8.94 -9.17 1.35
C LEU A 79 9.07 -10.14 2.52
N LEU A 80 9.73 -9.71 3.59
CA LEU A 80 9.87 -10.50 4.81
C LEU A 80 8.50 -10.74 5.46
N GLY A 81 7.65 -9.71 5.54
CA GLY A 81 6.30 -9.81 6.10
C GLY A 81 5.42 -10.81 5.36
N GLY A 82 5.49 -10.85 4.04
CA GLY A 82 4.78 -11.85 3.23
C GLY A 82 5.22 -13.27 3.55
N ARG A 83 6.52 -13.49 3.69
CA ARG A 83 7.07 -14.82 3.98
C ARG A 83 6.80 -15.27 5.42
N ILE A 84 6.87 -14.34 6.38
CA ILE A 84 6.46 -14.60 7.77
C ILE A 84 5.00 -15.07 7.78
N GLY A 85 4.12 -14.42 7.02
CA GLY A 85 2.72 -14.80 6.89
C GLY A 85 2.52 -16.23 6.35
N ASP A 86 3.28 -16.63 5.35
CA ASP A 86 3.20 -17.98 4.79
C ASP A 86 3.60 -19.06 5.81
N TYR A 87 4.66 -18.83 6.60
CA TYR A 87 5.20 -19.82 7.55
C TYR A 87 4.51 -19.80 8.91
N MET A 88 4.29 -18.62 9.48
CA MET A 88 3.66 -18.48 10.79
C MET A 88 2.15 -18.79 10.73
N GLY A 89 1.54 -18.59 9.56
CA GLY A 89 0.11 -18.58 9.32
C GLY A 89 -0.40 -17.19 9.01
N ARG A 90 -1.21 -17.08 7.96
CA ARG A 90 -1.69 -15.79 7.43
C ARG A 90 -2.60 -15.06 8.41
N LYS A 91 -3.49 -15.79 9.09
CA LYS A 91 -4.31 -15.22 10.16
C LYS A 91 -3.46 -14.72 11.32
N LYS A 92 -2.49 -15.52 11.80
CA LYS A 92 -1.62 -15.10 12.90
C LYS A 92 -0.82 -13.84 12.54
N ALA A 93 -0.23 -13.81 11.34
CA ALA A 93 0.49 -12.65 10.84
C ALA A 93 -0.41 -11.40 10.76
N PHE A 94 -1.65 -11.57 10.29
CA PHE A 94 -2.65 -10.51 10.21
C PHE A 94 -3.03 -9.99 11.61
N LEU A 95 -3.27 -10.87 12.58
CA LEU A 95 -3.60 -10.47 13.97
C LEU A 95 -2.42 -9.77 14.66
N ILE A 96 -1.19 -10.25 14.48
CA ILE A 96 0.02 -9.61 15.00
C ILE A 96 0.21 -8.23 14.34
N GLY A 97 -0.01 -8.15 13.02
CA GLY A 97 0.04 -6.89 12.28
C GLY A 97 -0.96 -5.86 12.83
N LEU A 98 -2.22 -6.27 13.07
CA LEU A 98 -3.26 -5.40 13.65
C LEU A 98 -2.90 -4.94 15.06
N LEU A 99 -2.49 -5.86 15.94
CA LEU A 99 -2.14 -5.55 17.31
C LEU A 99 -0.93 -4.62 17.39
N GLY A 100 0.11 -4.92 16.63
CA GLY A 100 1.31 -4.11 16.57
C GLY A 100 1.06 -2.73 15.96
N PHE A 101 0.22 -2.63 14.93
CA PHE A 101 -0.18 -1.36 14.32
C PHE A 101 -1.00 -0.51 15.31
N ALA A 102 -1.94 -1.13 16.07
CA ALA A 102 -2.70 -0.46 17.12
C ALA A 102 -1.78 0.12 18.20
N PHE A 103 -0.83 -0.69 18.67
CA PHE A 103 0.15 -0.28 19.67
C PHE A 103 1.03 0.87 19.17
N ALA A 104 1.58 0.75 17.98
CA ALA A 104 2.39 1.80 17.37
C ALA A 104 1.60 3.09 17.17
N SER A 105 0.33 3.00 16.77
CA SER A 105 -0.56 4.14 16.60
C SER A 105 -0.85 4.84 17.93
N LEU A 106 -1.07 4.06 19.00
CA LEU A 106 -1.23 4.58 20.34
C LEU A 106 0.02 5.34 20.81
N LEU A 107 1.22 4.75 20.61
CA LEU A 107 2.49 5.41 20.90
C LEU A 107 2.66 6.72 20.13
N GLY A 108 2.27 6.74 18.86
CA GLY A 108 2.32 7.95 18.02
C GLY A 108 1.41 9.06 18.52
N GLY A 109 0.19 8.72 18.95
CA GLY A 109 -0.74 9.68 19.56
C GLY A 109 -0.27 10.20 20.92
N LEU A 110 0.45 9.40 21.68
CA LEU A 110 1.04 9.76 23.00
C LEU A 110 2.41 10.45 22.86
N ALA A 111 2.93 10.67 21.64
CA ALA A 111 4.27 11.19 21.44
C ALA A 111 4.48 12.56 22.11
N GLN A 112 5.59 12.70 22.84
CA GLN A 112 6.01 13.91 23.52
C GLN A 112 7.27 14.54 22.88
N SER A 113 7.87 13.83 21.93
CA SER A 113 9.04 14.27 21.17
C SER A 113 8.96 13.82 19.71
N GLN A 114 9.68 14.49 18.83
CA GLN A 114 9.79 14.08 17.43
C GLN A 114 10.35 12.66 17.29
N GLY A 115 11.35 12.28 18.10
CA GLY A 115 11.92 10.93 18.07
C GLY A 115 10.91 9.85 18.42
N MET A 116 10.04 10.09 19.42
CA MET A 116 8.96 9.17 19.76
C MET A 116 7.95 9.04 18.62
N LEU A 117 7.57 10.13 17.97
CA LEU A 117 6.67 10.10 16.82
C LEU A 117 7.30 9.33 15.66
N PHE A 118 8.55 9.60 15.30
CA PHE A 118 9.24 8.92 14.19
C PHE A 118 9.43 7.42 14.47
N SER A 119 9.76 7.05 15.71
CA SER A 119 9.84 5.64 16.12
C SER A 119 8.48 4.93 16.04
N ALA A 120 7.41 5.60 16.47
CA ALA A 120 6.05 5.07 16.35
C ALA A 120 5.66 4.88 14.88
N ARG A 121 6.01 5.83 14.00
CA ARG A 121 5.80 5.72 12.55
C ARG A 121 6.59 4.56 11.93
N ALA A 122 7.85 4.37 12.35
CA ALA A 122 8.64 3.22 11.90
C ALA A 122 8.01 1.88 12.35
N LEU A 123 7.49 1.81 13.58
CA LEU A 123 6.78 0.62 14.06
C LEU A 123 5.46 0.39 13.31
N GLN A 124 4.69 1.45 13.00
CA GLN A 124 3.48 1.33 12.17
C GLN A 124 3.84 0.77 10.79
N GLY A 125 4.91 1.26 10.16
CA GLY A 125 5.39 0.76 8.87
C GLY A 125 5.78 -0.72 8.94
N LEU A 126 6.50 -1.14 9.98
CA LEU A 126 6.90 -2.53 10.21
C LEU A 126 5.68 -3.47 10.32
N PHE A 127 4.71 -3.13 11.17
CA PHE A 127 3.50 -3.94 11.32
C PHE A 127 2.56 -3.85 10.12
N GLY A 128 2.53 -2.72 9.43
CA GLY A 128 1.84 -2.56 8.15
C GLY A 128 2.42 -3.46 7.06
N ALA A 129 3.75 -3.63 7.04
CA ALA A 129 4.44 -4.52 6.11
C ALA A 129 4.12 -6.01 6.35
N LEU A 130 3.77 -6.39 7.57
CA LEU A 130 3.24 -7.71 7.87
C LEU A 130 1.76 -7.84 7.49
N LEU A 131 0.98 -6.79 7.76
CA LEU A 131 -0.47 -6.77 7.59
C LEU A 131 -0.90 -6.78 6.11
N SER A 132 -0.25 -5.97 5.27
CA SER A 132 -0.66 -5.77 3.86
C SER A 132 -0.53 -7.05 3.00
N PRO A 133 0.61 -7.77 2.97
CA PRO A 133 0.71 -9.03 2.25
C PRO A 133 -0.20 -10.12 2.83
N ALA A 134 -0.37 -10.16 4.17
CA ALA A 134 -1.28 -11.10 4.83
C ALA A 134 -2.73 -10.86 4.40
N ALA A 135 -3.18 -9.62 4.30
CA ALA A 135 -4.51 -9.24 3.83
C ALA A 135 -4.77 -9.73 2.39
N LEU A 136 -3.85 -9.45 1.46
CA LEU A 136 -3.95 -9.92 0.06
C LEU A 136 -3.93 -11.45 -0.04
N SER A 137 -3.05 -12.09 0.73
CA SER A 137 -2.96 -13.55 0.77
C SER A 137 -4.24 -14.18 1.30
N LEU A 138 -4.82 -13.64 2.39
CA LEU A 138 -6.08 -14.10 2.95
C LEU A 138 -7.23 -13.98 1.93
N ILE A 139 -7.32 -12.89 1.18
CA ILE A 139 -8.31 -12.77 0.10
C ILE A 139 -8.11 -13.88 -0.94
N SER A 140 -6.87 -14.10 -1.38
CA SER A 140 -6.55 -15.07 -2.42
C SER A 140 -6.89 -16.52 -2.03
N VAL A 141 -6.64 -16.90 -0.77
CA VAL A 141 -6.91 -18.26 -0.28
C VAL A 141 -8.35 -18.48 0.16
N THR A 142 -9.05 -17.42 0.60
CA THR A 142 -10.43 -17.48 1.05
C THR A 142 -11.41 -17.56 -0.12
N PHE A 143 -11.12 -16.85 -1.22
CA PHE A 143 -11.97 -16.81 -2.42
C PHE A 143 -11.34 -17.63 -3.55
N THR A 144 -11.68 -18.90 -3.61
CA THR A 144 -11.16 -19.85 -4.62
C THR A 144 -11.90 -19.74 -5.96
N ASP A 145 -13.20 -19.44 -5.95
CA ASP A 145 -13.96 -19.18 -7.17
C ASP A 145 -13.49 -17.89 -7.85
N SER A 146 -13.30 -17.92 -9.16
CA SER A 146 -12.76 -16.82 -9.93
C SER A 146 -13.64 -15.57 -9.92
N LYS A 147 -14.99 -15.73 -9.91
CA LYS A 147 -15.94 -14.60 -9.90
C LYS A 147 -15.98 -13.95 -8.53
N GLU A 148 -16.03 -14.77 -7.47
CA GLU A 148 -16.01 -14.25 -6.09
C GLU A 148 -14.67 -13.57 -5.76
N ARG A 149 -13.56 -14.15 -6.18
CA ARG A 149 -12.23 -13.57 -6.01
C ARG A 149 -12.11 -12.22 -6.74
N ALA A 150 -12.62 -12.11 -7.96
CA ALA A 150 -12.65 -10.83 -8.67
C ALA A 150 -13.47 -9.77 -7.91
N LYS A 151 -14.60 -10.15 -7.31
CA LYS A 151 -15.39 -9.24 -6.45
C LYS A 151 -14.62 -8.85 -5.19
N ALA A 152 -13.95 -9.80 -4.53
CA ALA A 152 -13.17 -9.51 -3.32
C ALA A 152 -12.01 -8.56 -3.60
N PHE A 153 -11.26 -8.75 -4.70
CA PHE A 153 -10.22 -7.80 -5.12
C PHE A 153 -10.80 -6.45 -5.58
N ALA A 154 -12.00 -6.42 -6.14
CA ALA A 154 -12.68 -5.16 -6.46
C ALA A 154 -12.99 -4.36 -5.19
N VAL A 155 -13.49 -5.01 -4.13
CA VAL A 155 -13.72 -4.37 -2.82
C VAL A 155 -12.40 -3.88 -2.22
N TYR A 156 -11.36 -4.72 -2.21
CA TYR A 156 -10.03 -4.34 -1.72
C TYR A 156 -9.45 -3.13 -2.48
N GLY A 157 -9.54 -3.14 -3.80
CA GLY A 157 -9.08 -2.02 -4.65
C GLY A 157 -9.87 -0.73 -4.43
N ALA A 158 -11.20 -0.85 -4.27
CA ALA A 158 -12.05 0.30 -3.95
C ALA A 158 -11.65 0.92 -2.60
N LEU A 159 -11.46 0.11 -1.56
CA LEU A 159 -11.04 0.59 -0.23
C LEU A 159 -9.65 1.23 -0.26
N SER A 160 -8.73 0.68 -1.06
CA SER A 160 -7.38 1.26 -1.24
C SER A 160 -7.45 2.64 -1.92
N GLY A 161 -8.34 2.81 -2.90
CA GLY A 161 -8.52 4.11 -3.58
C GLY A 161 -9.23 5.16 -2.74
N VAL A 162 -10.24 4.74 -1.97
CA VAL A 162 -11.06 5.63 -1.14
C VAL A 162 -10.37 6.02 0.15
N GLY A 163 -9.56 5.11 0.70
CA GLY A 163 -8.91 5.29 2.01
C GLY A 163 -8.09 6.57 2.08
N ALA A 164 -7.41 6.93 1.00
CA ALA A 164 -6.62 8.16 0.94
C ALA A 164 -7.49 9.42 1.10
N ALA A 165 -8.62 9.52 0.39
CA ALA A 165 -9.52 10.66 0.51
C ALA A 165 -10.20 10.73 1.88
N ILE A 166 -10.67 9.57 2.40
CA ILE A 166 -11.22 9.49 3.76
C ILE A 166 -10.17 9.95 4.77
N GLY A 167 -8.91 9.54 4.60
CA GLY A 167 -7.82 9.95 5.49
C GLY A 167 -7.58 11.46 5.49
N LEU A 168 -7.60 12.11 4.33
CA LEU A 168 -7.46 13.57 4.24
C LEU A 168 -8.62 14.30 4.91
N ILE A 169 -9.87 13.85 4.69
CA ILE A 169 -11.08 14.44 5.30
C ILE A 169 -11.07 14.21 6.82
N ALA A 170 -10.85 12.97 7.25
CA ALA A 170 -10.79 12.64 8.66
C ALA A 170 -9.64 13.38 9.36
N GLY A 171 -8.47 13.45 8.71
CA GLY A 171 -7.32 14.20 9.21
C GLY A 171 -7.61 15.69 9.39
N GLY A 172 -8.30 16.30 8.42
CA GLY A 172 -8.76 17.68 8.52
C GLY A 172 -9.71 17.90 9.69
N LEU A 173 -10.74 17.06 9.81
CA LEU A 173 -11.72 17.14 10.90
C LEU A 173 -11.07 16.91 12.28
N LEU A 174 -10.31 15.84 12.42
CA LEU A 174 -9.67 15.49 13.70
C LEU A 174 -8.66 16.55 14.14
N THR A 175 -7.84 17.05 13.20
CA THR A 175 -6.85 18.08 13.51
C THR A 175 -7.50 19.42 13.85
N GLN A 176 -8.56 19.79 13.14
CA GLN A 176 -9.22 21.08 13.31
C GLN A 176 -10.07 21.15 14.60
N TYR A 177 -10.82 20.09 14.91
CA TYR A 177 -11.79 20.11 16.01
C TYR A 177 -11.31 19.44 17.30
N LEU A 178 -10.27 18.59 17.20
CA LEU A 178 -9.71 17.90 18.37
C LEU A 178 -8.22 18.23 18.49
N SER A 179 -7.37 17.39 17.91
CA SER A 179 -5.91 17.57 17.94
C SER A 179 -5.28 16.66 16.89
N TRP A 180 -4.09 17.02 16.37
CA TRP A 180 -3.31 16.17 15.46
C TRP A 180 -3.07 14.75 16.01
N ARG A 181 -3.03 14.58 17.34
CA ARG A 181 -2.84 13.29 18.01
C ARG A 181 -3.95 12.29 17.69
N TRP A 182 -5.17 12.77 17.47
CA TRP A 182 -6.31 11.93 17.11
C TRP A 182 -6.16 11.30 15.73
N CYS A 183 -5.35 11.89 14.86
CA CYS A 183 -4.99 11.27 13.58
C CYS A 183 -4.20 9.96 13.78
N MET A 184 -3.47 9.85 14.87
CA MET A 184 -2.82 8.59 15.26
C MET A 184 -3.79 7.69 16.04
N PHE A 185 -4.49 8.23 17.04
CA PHE A 185 -5.40 7.46 17.89
C PHE A 185 -6.53 6.77 17.13
N VAL A 186 -7.05 7.34 16.02
CA VAL A 186 -8.16 6.77 15.26
C VAL A 186 -7.86 5.36 14.71
N ASN A 187 -6.60 5.07 14.44
CA ASN A 187 -6.19 3.75 13.97
C ASN A 187 -6.31 2.68 15.06
N THR A 188 -6.15 3.04 16.34
CA THR A 188 -6.20 2.10 17.46
C THR A 188 -7.57 1.41 17.58
N PRO A 189 -8.71 2.12 17.67
CA PRO A 189 -10.02 1.47 17.70
C PRO A 189 -10.33 0.72 16.41
N MET A 190 -9.91 1.22 15.24
CA MET A 190 -10.10 0.52 13.97
C MET A 190 -9.35 -0.83 13.95
N ALA A 191 -8.10 -0.84 14.39
CA ALA A 191 -7.31 -2.06 14.48
C ALA A 191 -7.88 -3.04 15.50
N LEU A 192 -8.34 -2.57 16.67
CA LEU A 192 -8.96 -3.42 17.68
C LEU A 192 -10.28 -4.02 17.19
N ILE A 193 -11.13 -3.24 16.53
CA ILE A 193 -12.37 -3.75 15.91
C ILE A 193 -12.03 -4.84 14.89
N ALA A 194 -11.08 -4.57 13.98
CA ALA A 194 -10.64 -5.56 12.99
C ALA A 194 -10.06 -6.80 13.68
N LEU A 195 -9.26 -6.65 14.75
CA LEU A 195 -8.67 -7.73 15.51
C LEU A 195 -9.76 -8.65 16.12
N PHE A 196 -10.73 -8.08 16.86
CA PHE A 196 -11.80 -8.84 17.50
C PHE A 196 -12.69 -9.54 16.47
N LEU A 197 -13.00 -8.89 15.36
CA LEU A 197 -13.76 -9.49 14.26
C LEU A 197 -12.96 -10.55 13.49
N ALA A 198 -11.62 -10.43 13.39
CA ALA A 198 -10.79 -11.40 12.70
C ALA A 198 -10.73 -12.75 13.44
N ILE A 199 -10.75 -12.76 14.78
CA ILE A 199 -10.59 -13.98 15.57
C ILE A 199 -11.62 -15.05 15.17
N PRO A 200 -12.94 -14.79 15.14
CA PRO A 200 -13.95 -15.80 14.76
C PRO A 200 -14.12 -15.97 13.24
N ASN A 201 -13.86 -14.95 12.43
CA ASN A 201 -14.28 -14.91 11.04
C ASN A 201 -13.17 -15.22 10.02
N VAL A 202 -11.90 -15.07 10.40
CA VAL A 202 -10.77 -15.38 9.53
C VAL A 202 -10.26 -16.77 9.86
N LYS A 203 -10.24 -17.66 8.87
CA LYS A 203 -9.68 -19.02 9.03
C LYS A 203 -8.15 -18.97 8.91
N GLU A 204 -7.47 -19.81 9.70
CA GLU A 204 -6.02 -19.95 9.58
C GLU A 204 -5.67 -20.66 8.27
N SER A 205 -4.63 -20.19 7.64
CA SER A 205 -4.04 -20.80 6.46
C SER A 205 -2.53 -20.63 6.52
N LYS A 206 -1.82 -21.74 6.55
CA LYS A 206 -0.36 -21.76 6.56
C LYS A 206 0.15 -22.82 5.59
N VAL A 207 1.39 -22.68 5.19
CA VAL A 207 2.10 -23.71 4.43
C VAL A 207 2.49 -24.82 5.38
N GLU A 208 2.14 -26.08 5.03
CA GLU A 208 2.55 -27.25 5.78
C GLU A 208 4.00 -27.60 5.47
N GLY A 209 4.77 -28.06 6.47
CA GLY A 209 6.16 -28.49 6.34
C GLY A 209 7.09 -27.80 7.33
N HIS A 210 8.38 -28.15 7.26
CA HIS A 210 9.42 -27.52 8.08
C HIS A 210 9.88 -26.21 7.40
N PRO A 211 9.61 -25.05 7.98
CA PRO A 211 10.04 -23.78 7.40
C PRO A 211 11.57 -23.67 7.50
N HIS A 212 12.22 -23.54 6.36
CA HIS A 212 13.60 -23.06 6.31
C HIS A 212 13.55 -21.54 6.09
N TYR A 213 14.02 -20.81 7.08
CA TYR A 213 14.09 -19.35 6.98
C TYR A 213 15.32 -18.96 6.18
N ASP A 214 15.10 -18.33 5.04
CA ASP A 214 16.18 -17.71 4.26
C ASP A 214 16.60 -16.39 4.92
N VAL A 215 17.42 -16.51 5.97
CA VAL A 215 17.93 -15.35 6.70
C VAL A 215 18.82 -14.45 5.83
N PRO A 216 19.77 -14.98 5.02
CA PRO A 216 20.57 -14.14 4.11
C PRO A 216 19.72 -13.40 3.08
N GLY A 217 18.75 -14.07 2.45
CA GLY A 217 17.81 -13.44 1.53
C GLY A 217 16.97 -12.36 2.21
N ALA A 218 16.43 -12.63 3.41
CA ALA A 218 15.67 -11.66 4.18
C ALA A 218 16.50 -10.41 4.54
N LEU A 219 17.74 -10.58 4.99
CA LEU A 219 18.63 -9.46 5.34
C LEU A 219 18.99 -8.62 4.11
N THR A 220 19.39 -9.27 3.01
CA THR A 220 19.80 -8.57 1.79
C THR A 220 18.62 -7.88 1.09
N ALA A 221 17.44 -8.52 1.04
CA ALA A 221 16.23 -7.90 0.53
C ALA A 221 15.83 -6.68 1.35
N THR A 222 15.73 -6.85 2.68
CA THR A 222 15.30 -5.77 3.58
C THR A 222 16.29 -4.62 3.57
N ALA A 223 17.59 -4.88 3.76
CA ALA A 223 18.62 -3.84 3.73
C ALA A 223 18.69 -3.16 2.35
N GLY A 224 18.57 -3.94 1.27
CA GLY A 224 18.54 -3.42 -0.10
C GLY A 224 17.35 -2.50 -0.33
N MET A 225 16.14 -2.92 0.04
CA MET A 225 14.93 -2.12 -0.08
C MET A 225 14.98 -0.86 0.80
N LEU A 226 15.41 -0.99 2.06
CA LEU A 226 15.60 0.16 2.95
C LEU A 226 16.56 1.18 2.34
N SER A 227 17.70 0.72 1.79
CA SER A 227 18.69 1.60 1.18
C SER A 227 18.16 2.29 -0.08
N VAL A 228 17.45 1.57 -0.96
CA VAL A 228 16.83 2.17 -2.16
C VAL A 228 15.79 3.21 -1.76
N VAL A 229 14.84 2.87 -0.89
CA VAL A 229 13.76 3.80 -0.48
C VAL A 229 14.34 5.01 0.24
N TYR A 230 15.35 4.81 1.09
CA TYR A 230 16.05 5.92 1.76
C TYR A 230 16.77 6.82 0.76
N GLY A 231 17.52 6.24 -0.19
CA GLY A 231 18.24 6.97 -1.22
C GLY A 231 17.27 7.78 -2.12
N VAL A 232 16.15 7.19 -2.53
CA VAL A 232 15.11 7.86 -3.31
C VAL A 232 14.47 9.00 -2.51
N SER A 233 14.15 8.77 -1.23
CA SER A 233 13.62 9.82 -0.35
C SER A 233 14.59 10.96 -0.16
N LYS A 234 15.89 10.64 -0.04
CA LYS A 234 16.96 11.65 0.08
C LYS A 234 17.14 12.43 -1.21
N ALA A 235 17.07 11.78 -2.37
CA ALA A 235 17.10 12.44 -3.67
C ALA A 235 15.92 13.41 -3.87
N ALA A 236 14.76 13.07 -3.32
CA ALA A 236 13.57 13.92 -3.33
C ALA A 236 13.75 15.21 -2.50
N ILE A 237 14.58 15.16 -1.44
CA ILE A 237 14.85 16.28 -0.52
C ILE A 237 16.02 17.12 -1.02
N ASP A 238 17.16 16.46 -1.27
CA ASP A 238 18.45 17.09 -1.54
C ASP A 238 18.66 17.36 -3.05
N GLY A 239 17.75 16.87 -3.90
CA GLY A 239 17.86 16.88 -5.36
C GLY A 239 18.63 15.66 -5.90
N TRP A 240 18.30 15.25 -7.13
CA TRP A 240 18.95 14.12 -7.83
C TRP A 240 20.42 14.39 -8.20
N GLY A 241 20.84 15.64 -8.26
CA GLY A 241 22.23 16.04 -8.44
C GLY A 241 23.09 15.93 -7.18
N SER A 242 22.47 15.69 -6.03
CA SER A 242 23.18 15.57 -4.74
C SER A 242 23.94 14.25 -4.65
N THR A 243 25.23 14.34 -4.29
CA THR A 243 26.06 13.16 -4.03
C THR A 243 25.63 12.36 -2.80
N SER A 244 24.75 12.92 -1.97
CA SER A 244 24.32 12.32 -0.71
C SER A 244 23.32 11.16 -0.89
N ALA A 245 22.58 11.10 -2.01
CA ALA A 245 21.56 10.08 -2.28
C ALA A 245 22.12 8.84 -2.98
N TRP A 246 23.03 9.03 -3.92
CA TRP A 246 23.55 7.96 -4.78
C TRP A 246 24.24 6.80 -4.05
N PRO A 247 25.03 7.00 -2.99
CA PRO A 247 25.65 5.89 -2.26
C PRO A 247 24.61 4.91 -1.69
N TYR A 248 23.48 5.41 -1.19
CA TYR A 248 22.41 4.56 -0.66
C TYR A 248 21.69 3.83 -1.78
N MET A 249 21.45 4.47 -2.92
CA MET A 249 20.83 3.82 -4.07
C MET A 249 21.76 2.75 -4.66
N ALA A 250 23.05 3.03 -4.78
CA ALA A 250 24.06 2.08 -5.25
C ALA A 250 24.19 0.88 -4.29
N LEU A 251 24.30 1.14 -2.97
CA LEU A 251 24.32 0.10 -1.95
C LEU A 251 23.05 -0.76 -2.02
N GLY A 252 21.89 -0.13 -2.10
CA GLY A 252 20.62 -0.83 -2.20
C GLY A 252 20.52 -1.68 -3.47
N GLY A 253 20.94 -1.13 -4.61
CA GLY A 253 21.02 -1.89 -5.88
C GLY A 253 21.96 -3.09 -5.79
N ALA A 254 23.16 -2.91 -5.21
CA ALA A 254 24.12 -4.00 -5.01
C ALA A 254 23.55 -5.10 -4.09
N LEU A 255 22.92 -4.72 -2.97
CA LEU A 255 22.29 -5.67 -2.05
C LEU A 255 21.12 -6.44 -2.72
N LEU A 256 20.31 -5.77 -3.56
CA LEU A 256 19.25 -6.44 -4.31
C LEU A 256 19.81 -7.39 -5.37
N VAL A 257 20.92 -7.05 -6.03
CA VAL A 257 21.61 -7.99 -6.94
C VAL A 257 22.11 -9.21 -6.16
N ILE A 258 22.76 -9.01 -5.00
CA ILE A 258 23.18 -10.11 -4.12
C ILE A 258 21.97 -10.95 -3.70
N PHE A 259 20.87 -10.32 -3.32
CA PHE A 259 19.61 -10.99 -3.01
C PHE A 259 19.16 -11.91 -4.14
N PHE A 260 19.04 -11.42 -5.39
CA PHE A 260 18.63 -12.25 -6.52
C PHE A 260 19.60 -13.39 -6.83
N VAL A 261 20.90 -13.17 -6.65
CA VAL A 261 21.90 -14.23 -6.78
C VAL A 261 21.73 -15.31 -5.70
N LEU A 262 21.49 -14.93 -4.45
CA LEU A 262 21.22 -15.86 -3.35
C LEU A 262 19.94 -16.66 -3.63
N GLU A 263 18.83 -15.97 -3.98
CA GLU A 263 17.54 -16.59 -4.29
C GLU A 263 17.61 -17.61 -5.42
N SER A 264 18.52 -17.41 -6.38
CA SER A 264 18.75 -18.38 -7.48
C SER A 264 19.44 -19.68 -7.03
N ARG A 265 20.07 -19.69 -5.85
CA ARG A 265 20.86 -20.81 -5.33
C ARG A 265 20.23 -21.52 -4.15
N ILE A 266 19.30 -20.89 -3.45
CA ILE A 266 18.67 -21.42 -2.24
C ILE A 266 17.50 -22.34 -2.62
N LYS A 267 17.38 -23.50 -1.94
CA LYS A 267 16.31 -24.48 -2.20
C LYS A 267 14.92 -24.00 -1.80
N GLN A 268 14.82 -23.22 -0.74
CA GLN A 268 13.58 -22.62 -0.25
C GLN A 268 13.75 -21.10 -0.16
N PRO A 269 13.71 -20.40 -1.32
CA PRO A 269 13.98 -18.98 -1.39
C PRO A 269 12.87 -18.15 -0.73
N LEU A 270 13.24 -16.96 -0.21
CA LEU A 270 12.30 -15.94 0.26
C LEU A 270 11.36 -15.52 -0.86
N LEU A 271 11.90 -15.31 -2.06
CA LEU A 271 11.19 -14.95 -3.28
C LEU A 271 11.48 -15.97 -4.39
N PRO A 272 10.61 -16.95 -4.63
CA PRO A 272 10.78 -17.86 -5.76
C PRO A 272 10.84 -17.10 -7.10
N LEU A 273 11.99 -17.12 -7.76
CA LEU A 273 12.21 -16.34 -9.00
C LEU A 273 11.22 -16.69 -10.12
N ARG A 274 10.62 -17.91 -10.08
CA ARG A 274 9.53 -18.31 -10.99
C ARG A 274 8.32 -17.37 -10.93
N LEU A 275 8.14 -16.61 -9.84
CA LEU A 275 7.09 -15.60 -9.75
C LEU A 275 7.38 -14.40 -10.65
N LEU A 276 8.65 -14.05 -10.82
CA LEU A 276 9.10 -12.93 -11.65
C LEU A 276 9.35 -13.32 -13.10
N THR A 277 9.73 -14.59 -13.38
CA THR A 277 10.00 -15.07 -14.74
C THR A 277 8.73 -15.35 -15.55
N ASN A 278 7.58 -15.53 -14.90
CA ASN A 278 6.31 -15.65 -15.59
C ASN A 278 5.91 -14.30 -16.20
N ARG A 279 5.87 -14.22 -17.53
CA ARG A 279 5.64 -12.96 -18.29
C ARG A 279 4.34 -12.25 -17.89
N VAL A 280 3.28 -12.99 -17.59
CA VAL A 280 1.98 -12.43 -17.22
C VAL A 280 2.04 -11.79 -15.82
N ARG A 281 2.66 -12.46 -14.86
CA ARG A 281 2.85 -11.94 -13.50
C ARG A 281 3.86 -10.80 -13.46
N ALA A 282 4.98 -10.93 -14.17
CA ALA A 282 5.95 -9.84 -14.30
C ALA A 282 5.29 -8.56 -14.83
N GLY A 283 4.47 -8.69 -15.88
CA GLY A 283 3.67 -7.58 -16.41
C GLY A 283 2.72 -7.00 -15.35
N ALA A 284 2.11 -7.83 -14.53
CA ALA A 284 1.24 -7.36 -13.44
C ALA A 284 2.03 -6.58 -12.37
N TYR A 285 3.20 -7.07 -11.94
CA TYR A 285 4.04 -6.37 -10.97
C TYR A 285 4.57 -5.03 -11.51
N ILE A 286 5.00 -5.00 -12.78
CA ILE A 286 5.42 -3.76 -13.45
C ILE A 286 4.25 -2.77 -13.55
N SER A 287 3.07 -3.24 -13.92
CA SER A 287 1.88 -2.39 -13.96
C SER A 287 1.54 -1.80 -12.60
N GLN A 288 1.69 -2.59 -11.52
CA GLN A 288 1.46 -2.12 -10.14
C GLN A 288 2.47 -1.03 -9.72
N LEU A 289 3.73 -1.14 -10.17
CA LEU A 289 4.74 -0.12 -9.95
C LEU A 289 4.34 1.21 -10.63
N PHE A 290 3.90 1.15 -11.88
CA PHE A 290 3.45 2.35 -12.60
C PHE A 290 2.15 2.94 -12.02
N ILE A 291 1.22 2.12 -11.51
CA ILE A 291 0.06 2.60 -10.75
C ILE A 291 0.52 3.38 -9.52
N GLY A 292 1.45 2.82 -8.74
CA GLY A 292 2.02 3.50 -7.59
C GLY A 292 2.63 4.84 -7.96
N LEU A 293 3.45 4.87 -9.00
CA LEU A 293 4.11 6.08 -9.50
C LEU A 293 3.10 7.17 -9.88
N GLY A 294 2.07 6.83 -10.65
CA GLY A 294 1.05 7.80 -11.09
C GLY A 294 0.14 8.26 -9.97
N LEU A 295 -0.32 7.32 -9.14
CA LEU A 295 -1.30 7.59 -8.09
C LEU A 295 -0.75 8.51 -6.99
N PHE A 296 0.39 8.16 -6.40
CA PHE A 296 0.99 8.96 -5.33
C PHE A 296 1.39 10.34 -5.81
N GLY A 297 1.93 10.39 -7.03
CA GLY A 297 2.26 11.63 -7.65
C GLY A 297 1.05 12.54 -7.88
N MET A 298 0.00 12.01 -8.45
CA MET A 298 -1.24 12.77 -8.68
C MET A 298 -1.81 13.34 -7.37
N PHE A 299 -1.84 12.54 -6.28
CA PHE A 299 -2.32 13.03 -4.98
C PHE A 299 -1.47 14.15 -4.43
N LEU A 300 -0.14 14.05 -4.52
CA LEU A 300 0.78 15.09 -4.07
C LEU A 300 0.53 16.41 -4.81
N TRP A 301 0.49 16.33 -6.14
CA TRP A 301 0.32 17.50 -7.01
C TRP A 301 -1.02 18.19 -6.84
N LEU A 302 -2.11 17.43 -6.84
CA LEU A 302 -3.43 18.00 -6.65
C LEU A 302 -3.60 18.60 -5.25
N THR A 303 -2.99 17.99 -4.21
CA THR A 303 -2.98 18.58 -2.88
C THR A 303 -2.24 19.92 -2.87
N PHE A 304 -1.07 19.99 -3.52
CA PHE A 304 -0.34 21.23 -3.68
C PHE A 304 -1.15 22.28 -4.47
N PHE A 305 -1.74 21.88 -5.58
CA PHE A 305 -2.60 22.75 -6.41
C PHE A 305 -3.76 23.33 -5.61
N PHE A 306 -4.47 22.50 -4.85
CA PHE A 306 -5.62 22.96 -4.05
C PHE A 306 -5.19 23.85 -2.87
N GLN A 307 -4.15 23.47 -2.13
CA GLN A 307 -3.80 24.17 -0.90
C GLN A 307 -2.86 25.36 -1.12
N ARG A 308 -1.86 25.25 -2.01
CA ARG A 308 -0.87 26.31 -2.23
C ARG A 308 -1.28 27.30 -3.31
N ILE A 309 -1.85 26.81 -4.42
CA ILE A 309 -2.25 27.69 -5.54
C ILE A 309 -3.60 28.33 -5.26
N HIS A 310 -4.60 27.51 -4.87
CA HIS A 310 -5.95 28.02 -4.61
C HIS A 310 -6.22 28.42 -3.16
N GLY A 311 -5.31 28.18 -2.22
CA GLY A 311 -5.45 28.53 -0.80
C GLY A 311 -6.60 27.80 -0.09
N PHE A 312 -7.04 26.62 -0.61
CA PHE A 312 -8.12 25.88 0.01
C PHE A 312 -7.67 25.22 1.31
N SER A 313 -8.56 25.15 2.29
CA SER A 313 -8.31 24.44 3.54
C SER A 313 -8.06 22.94 3.28
N PRO A 314 -7.34 22.24 4.16
CA PRO A 314 -7.14 20.80 4.06
C PRO A 314 -8.43 20.00 3.92
N LEU A 315 -9.47 20.39 4.68
CA LEU A 315 -10.79 19.76 4.60
C LEU A 315 -11.44 19.96 3.22
N LYS A 316 -11.43 21.19 2.69
CA LYS A 316 -11.97 21.47 1.36
C LYS A 316 -11.20 20.70 0.29
N SER A 317 -9.88 20.65 0.38
CA SER A 317 -9.04 19.87 -0.53
C SER A 317 -9.38 18.38 -0.49
N GLY A 318 -9.59 17.80 0.71
CA GLY A 318 -10.03 16.41 0.86
C GLY A 318 -11.39 16.13 0.21
N LEU A 319 -12.35 17.03 0.36
CA LEU A 319 -13.67 16.92 -0.27
C LEU A 319 -13.59 16.94 -1.81
N LEU A 320 -12.67 17.69 -2.37
CA LEU A 320 -12.43 17.74 -3.82
C LEU A 320 -11.87 16.42 -4.39
N PHE A 321 -11.34 15.52 -3.56
CA PHE A 321 -10.98 14.16 -4.00
C PHE A 321 -12.14 13.16 -4.00
N LEU A 322 -13.33 13.51 -3.52
CA LEU A 322 -14.50 12.60 -3.52
C LEU A 322 -14.86 12.07 -4.91
N PRO A 323 -14.90 12.88 -5.99
CA PRO A 323 -15.18 12.36 -7.33
C PRO A 323 -14.18 11.29 -7.78
N PHE A 324 -12.88 11.45 -7.43
CA PHE A 324 -11.86 10.44 -7.68
C PHE A 324 -12.21 9.13 -6.96
N SER A 325 -12.48 9.20 -5.67
CA SER A 325 -12.80 8.03 -4.85
C SER A 325 -14.05 7.30 -5.32
N LEU A 326 -15.12 8.03 -5.64
CA LEU A 326 -16.35 7.45 -6.19
C LEU A 326 -16.08 6.76 -7.54
N SER A 327 -15.26 7.36 -8.40
CA SER A 327 -14.89 6.78 -9.69
C SER A 327 -14.08 5.50 -9.54
N VAL A 328 -13.15 5.42 -8.57
CA VAL A 328 -12.43 4.19 -8.26
C VAL A 328 -13.40 3.09 -7.82
N ILE A 329 -14.37 3.40 -6.94
CA ILE A 329 -15.39 2.43 -6.48
C ILE A 329 -16.20 1.90 -7.66
N ILE A 330 -16.73 2.82 -8.50
CA ILE A 330 -17.52 2.46 -9.67
C ILE A 330 -16.72 1.58 -10.62
N SER A 331 -15.47 1.97 -10.88
CA SER A 331 -14.57 1.22 -11.74
C SER A 331 -14.29 -0.17 -11.17
N ALA A 332 -13.90 -0.27 -9.91
CA ALA A 332 -13.60 -1.55 -9.25
C ALA A 332 -14.81 -2.48 -9.25
N ALA A 333 -15.99 -1.97 -8.93
CA ALA A 333 -17.24 -2.74 -8.96
C ALA A 333 -17.58 -3.22 -10.38
N SER A 334 -17.37 -2.38 -11.40
CA SER A 334 -17.58 -2.72 -12.80
C SER A 334 -16.62 -3.83 -13.25
N VAL A 335 -15.34 -3.70 -12.92
CA VAL A 335 -14.31 -4.70 -13.25
C VAL A 335 -14.60 -6.03 -12.56
N GLY A 336 -15.05 -6.03 -11.32
CA GLY A 336 -15.45 -7.26 -10.61
C GLY A 336 -16.50 -8.08 -11.36
N LYS A 337 -17.39 -7.40 -12.13
CA LYS A 337 -18.41 -8.04 -12.98
C LYS A 337 -17.89 -8.40 -14.38
N LEU A 338 -17.02 -7.57 -14.93
CA LEU A 338 -16.53 -7.68 -16.31
C LEU A 338 -15.34 -8.63 -16.44
N LEU A 339 -14.53 -8.77 -15.40
CA LEU A 339 -13.29 -9.56 -15.41
C LEU A 339 -13.51 -11.03 -15.81
N PRO A 340 -14.56 -11.73 -15.30
CA PRO A 340 -14.83 -13.09 -15.72
C PRO A 340 -15.26 -13.24 -17.19
N LYS A 341 -15.81 -12.16 -17.79
CA LYS A 341 -16.31 -12.16 -19.17
C LYS A 341 -15.24 -11.77 -20.19
N TYR A 342 -14.47 -10.74 -19.90
CA TYR A 342 -13.53 -10.13 -20.86
C TYR A 342 -12.06 -10.41 -20.56
N GLY A 343 -11.77 -11.00 -19.39
CA GLY A 343 -10.42 -11.31 -18.95
C GLY A 343 -9.62 -10.08 -18.49
N PRO A 344 -8.51 -10.30 -17.77
CA PRO A 344 -7.75 -9.22 -17.16
C PRO A 344 -6.96 -8.39 -18.17
N ARG A 345 -6.51 -8.98 -19.28
CA ARG A 345 -5.67 -8.30 -20.27
C ARG A 345 -6.38 -7.11 -20.92
N LEU A 346 -7.60 -7.32 -21.40
CA LEU A 346 -8.37 -6.26 -22.07
C LEU A 346 -8.69 -5.13 -21.09
N LEU A 347 -9.18 -5.48 -19.89
CA LEU A 347 -9.58 -4.50 -18.88
C LEU A 347 -8.38 -3.71 -18.35
N ALA A 348 -7.24 -4.35 -18.13
CA ALA A 348 -6.01 -3.67 -17.74
C ALA A 348 -5.52 -2.71 -18.84
N THR A 349 -5.59 -3.11 -20.11
CA THR A 349 -5.18 -2.26 -21.25
C THR A 349 -6.08 -1.03 -21.37
N ILE A 350 -7.40 -1.21 -21.34
CA ILE A 350 -8.35 -0.08 -21.40
C ILE A 350 -8.14 0.83 -20.18
N GLY A 351 -8.00 0.25 -19.00
CA GLY A 351 -7.75 1.00 -17.77
C GLY A 351 -6.44 1.80 -17.83
N ALA A 352 -5.36 1.20 -18.36
CA ALA A 352 -4.07 1.89 -18.52
C ALA A 352 -4.19 3.07 -19.49
N LEU A 353 -4.88 2.92 -20.61
CA LEU A 353 -5.13 4.00 -21.57
C LEU A 353 -5.96 5.12 -20.94
N MET A 354 -7.03 4.79 -20.22
CA MET A 354 -7.85 5.78 -19.52
C MET A 354 -7.06 6.47 -18.41
N GLY A 355 -6.31 5.72 -17.60
CA GLY A 355 -5.47 6.28 -16.56
C GLY A 355 -4.42 7.25 -17.11
N SER A 356 -3.74 6.86 -18.18
CA SER A 356 -2.77 7.71 -18.88
C SER A 356 -3.42 8.95 -19.49
N ALA A 357 -4.59 8.82 -20.12
CA ALA A 357 -5.32 9.95 -20.67
C ALA A 357 -5.75 10.94 -19.57
N GLY A 358 -6.23 10.45 -18.42
CA GLY A 358 -6.58 11.28 -17.28
C GLY A 358 -5.37 12.02 -16.70
N LEU A 359 -4.23 11.33 -16.52
CA LEU A 359 -2.98 11.96 -16.05
C LEU A 359 -2.43 12.96 -17.06
N PHE A 360 -2.50 12.66 -18.36
CA PHE A 360 -2.15 13.60 -19.41
C PHE A 360 -3.05 14.84 -19.39
N TYR A 361 -4.35 14.66 -19.21
CA TYR A 361 -5.27 15.79 -19.09
C TYR A 361 -4.93 16.63 -17.83
N LEU A 362 -4.60 16.01 -16.70
CA LEU A 362 -4.12 16.73 -15.51
C LEU A 362 -2.83 17.54 -15.77
N SER A 363 -1.94 17.08 -16.64
CA SER A 363 -0.72 17.83 -16.97
C SER A 363 -0.96 19.12 -17.75
N LEU A 364 -2.15 19.30 -18.33
CA LEU A 364 -2.55 20.50 -19.06
C LEU A 364 -3.22 21.56 -18.18
N ILE A 365 -3.40 21.28 -16.87
CA ILE A 365 -4.05 22.19 -15.93
C ILE A 365 -3.14 23.39 -15.65
N LYS A 366 -3.73 24.58 -15.71
CA LYS A 366 -3.11 25.85 -15.39
C LYS A 366 -3.56 26.36 -14.02
N PRO A 367 -2.83 27.31 -13.40
CA PRO A 367 -3.22 27.88 -12.10
C PRO A 367 -4.65 28.42 -12.03
N ASP A 368 -5.16 28.94 -13.15
CA ASP A 368 -6.53 29.51 -13.30
C ASP A 368 -7.59 28.50 -13.74
N SER A 369 -7.21 27.24 -13.92
CA SER A 369 -8.13 26.19 -14.39
C SER A 369 -9.25 25.94 -13.40
N SER A 370 -10.50 25.95 -13.90
CA SER A 370 -11.70 25.63 -13.11
C SER A 370 -11.66 24.19 -12.61
N TYR A 371 -11.99 24.00 -11.33
CA TYR A 371 -12.10 22.65 -10.75
C TYR A 371 -13.12 21.79 -11.51
N VAL A 372 -14.34 22.29 -11.70
CA VAL A 372 -15.45 21.52 -12.33
C VAL A 372 -15.21 21.29 -13.82
N GLY A 373 -14.62 22.27 -14.51
CA GLY A 373 -14.43 22.19 -15.96
C GLY A 373 -13.21 21.39 -16.39
N HIS A 374 -12.15 21.35 -15.58
CA HIS A 374 -10.87 20.76 -15.98
C HIS A 374 -10.35 19.70 -15.01
N VAL A 375 -10.23 20.02 -13.71
CA VAL A 375 -9.58 19.15 -12.74
C VAL A 375 -10.44 17.91 -12.45
N MET A 376 -11.72 18.10 -12.17
CA MET A 376 -12.64 17.02 -11.82
C MET A 376 -12.83 16.00 -12.95
N PRO A 377 -13.07 16.37 -14.23
CA PRO A 377 -13.16 15.41 -15.31
C PRO A 377 -11.87 14.60 -15.51
N ALA A 378 -10.71 15.27 -15.43
CA ALA A 378 -9.42 14.60 -15.55
C ALA A 378 -9.19 13.59 -14.41
N MET A 379 -9.55 13.96 -13.17
CA MET A 379 -9.50 13.07 -12.01
C MET A 379 -10.43 11.86 -12.17
N ILE A 380 -11.64 12.05 -12.68
CA ILE A 380 -12.62 10.98 -12.92
C ILE A 380 -12.05 9.97 -13.93
N ILE A 381 -11.54 10.45 -15.07
CA ILE A 381 -10.97 9.60 -16.12
C ILE A 381 -9.76 8.81 -15.57
N ALA A 382 -8.85 9.49 -14.86
CA ALA A 382 -7.70 8.83 -14.23
C ALA A 382 -8.14 7.76 -13.22
N ALA A 383 -9.10 8.07 -12.36
CA ALA A 383 -9.62 7.18 -11.33
C ALA A 383 -10.29 5.93 -11.90
N LEU A 384 -11.11 6.09 -12.95
CA LEU A 384 -11.74 4.97 -13.65
C LEU A 384 -10.66 4.04 -14.22
N GLY A 385 -9.64 4.60 -14.85
CA GLY A 385 -8.51 3.84 -15.41
C GLY A 385 -7.71 3.11 -14.33
N ILE A 386 -7.29 3.80 -13.29
CA ILE A 386 -6.50 3.24 -12.18
C ILE A 386 -7.27 2.11 -11.49
N GLY A 387 -8.58 2.29 -11.22
CA GLY A 387 -9.40 1.24 -10.62
C GLY A 387 -9.49 -0.03 -11.49
N MET A 388 -9.63 0.13 -12.82
CA MET A 388 -9.63 -0.99 -13.77
C MET A 388 -8.29 -1.75 -13.75
N VAL A 389 -7.17 -1.04 -13.82
CA VAL A 389 -5.85 -1.67 -13.81
C VAL A 389 -5.60 -2.37 -12.47
N PHE A 390 -5.86 -1.69 -11.34
CA PHE A 390 -5.59 -2.20 -10.01
C PHE A 390 -6.26 -3.56 -9.76
N VAL A 391 -7.57 -3.68 -10.03
CA VAL A 391 -8.33 -4.92 -9.83
C VAL A 391 -7.85 -6.03 -10.77
N SER A 392 -7.65 -5.69 -12.05
CA SER A 392 -7.20 -6.65 -13.06
C SER A 392 -5.80 -7.18 -12.77
N VAL A 393 -4.87 -6.29 -12.38
CA VAL A 393 -3.48 -6.61 -12.07
C VAL A 393 -3.37 -7.43 -10.78
N SER A 394 -4.06 -7.03 -9.72
CA SER A 394 -4.05 -7.76 -8.44
C SER A 394 -4.61 -9.17 -8.60
N SER A 395 -5.73 -9.31 -9.33
CA SER A 395 -6.31 -10.62 -9.63
C SER A 395 -5.37 -11.49 -10.47
N THR A 396 -4.66 -10.90 -11.46
CA THR A 396 -3.73 -11.60 -12.34
C THR A 396 -2.46 -12.04 -11.61
N ALA A 397 -1.90 -11.14 -10.79
CA ALA A 397 -0.68 -11.41 -10.04
C ALA A 397 -0.84 -12.61 -9.09
N LEU A 398 -2.05 -12.79 -8.54
CA LEU A 398 -2.36 -13.85 -7.57
C LEU A 398 -3.17 -15.02 -8.17
N PHE A 399 -3.35 -15.03 -9.50
CA PHE A 399 -4.08 -16.11 -10.17
C PHE A 399 -3.21 -17.36 -10.29
N ASN A 400 -3.79 -18.52 -9.93
CA ASN A 400 -3.16 -19.85 -10.07
C ASN A 400 -1.75 -19.93 -9.46
N ILE A 401 -1.56 -19.30 -8.28
CA ILE A 401 -0.34 -19.40 -7.48
C ILE A 401 -0.48 -20.58 -6.53
N GLN A 402 0.62 -21.30 -6.34
CA GLN A 402 0.69 -22.35 -5.35
C GLN A 402 0.48 -21.74 -3.95
N PRO A 403 -0.26 -22.40 -3.04
CA PRO A 403 -0.56 -21.86 -1.71
C PRO A 403 0.67 -21.39 -0.93
N GLN A 404 1.81 -22.08 -1.09
CA GLN A 404 3.07 -21.74 -0.44
C GLN A 404 3.74 -20.46 -0.95
N ASP A 405 3.36 -19.95 -2.13
CA ASP A 405 3.95 -18.75 -2.74
C ASP A 405 3.03 -17.53 -2.65
N THR A 406 1.82 -17.69 -2.09
CA THR A 406 0.81 -16.61 -2.11
C THR A 406 1.27 -15.39 -1.32
N GLY A 407 1.93 -15.58 -0.18
CA GLY A 407 2.49 -14.48 0.61
C GLY A 407 3.61 -13.75 -0.11
N ALA A 408 4.54 -14.50 -0.72
CA ALA A 408 5.63 -13.91 -1.51
C ALA A 408 5.09 -13.11 -2.70
N ALA A 409 4.12 -13.66 -3.44
CA ALA A 409 3.51 -12.96 -4.58
C ALA A 409 2.74 -11.69 -4.15
N SER A 410 2.02 -11.75 -3.03
CA SER A 410 1.33 -10.60 -2.44
C SER A 410 2.31 -9.54 -1.98
N ALA A 411 3.44 -9.96 -1.40
CA ALA A 411 4.50 -9.05 -0.97
C ALA A 411 5.15 -8.35 -2.16
N VAL A 412 5.45 -9.06 -3.25
CA VAL A 412 5.99 -8.45 -4.50
C VAL A 412 5.02 -7.41 -5.05
N LEU A 413 3.72 -7.71 -5.08
CA LEU A 413 2.70 -6.79 -5.57
C LEU A 413 2.68 -5.50 -4.73
N SER A 414 2.67 -5.63 -3.40
CA SER A 414 2.70 -4.50 -2.47
C SER A 414 4.01 -3.71 -2.56
N THR A 415 5.14 -4.41 -2.70
CA THR A 415 6.47 -3.80 -2.87
C THR A 415 6.55 -3.00 -4.17
N ALA A 416 6.05 -3.54 -5.27
CA ALA A 416 6.01 -2.85 -6.56
C ALA A 416 5.22 -1.54 -6.46
N GLN A 417 4.05 -1.57 -5.80
CA GLN A 417 3.24 -0.36 -5.58
C GLN A 417 3.98 0.67 -4.71
N GLN A 418 4.62 0.23 -3.64
CA GLN A 418 5.33 1.11 -2.71
C GLN A 418 6.57 1.75 -3.35
N LEU A 419 7.35 0.97 -4.09
CA LEU A 419 8.47 1.49 -4.87
C LEU A 419 7.99 2.51 -5.90
N GLY A 420 6.95 2.17 -6.65
CA GLY A 420 6.33 3.10 -7.60
C GLY A 420 5.93 4.41 -6.93
N GLY A 421 5.28 4.35 -5.77
CA GLY A 421 4.90 5.53 -4.99
C GLY A 421 6.10 6.37 -4.56
N SER A 422 7.15 5.73 -4.04
CA SER A 422 8.38 6.41 -3.62
C SER A 422 9.09 7.10 -4.79
N PHE A 423 9.23 6.42 -5.93
CA PHE A 423 9.81 7.00 -7.15
C PHE A 423 8.92 8.10 -7.72
N GLY A 424 7.58 7.91 -7.73
CA GLY A 424 6.63 8.89 -8.24
C GLY A 424 6.71 10.21 -7.50
N THR A 425 6.70 10.17 -6.18
CA THR A 425 6.82 11.37 -5.35
C THR A 425 8.19 12.03 -5.50
N ALA A 426 9.27 11.26 -5.59
CA ALA A 426 10.63 11.79 -5.75
C ALA A 426 10.82 12.49 -7.11
N ILE A 427 10.43 11.84 -8.21
CA ILE A 427 10.53 12.41 -9.57
C ILE A 427 9.74 13.71 -9.66
N GLN A 428 8.53 13.71 -9.14
CA GLN A 428 7.67 14.89 -9.22
C GLN A 428 8.17 16.04 -8.35
N ASN A 429 8.67 15.76 -7.15
CA ASN A 429 9.27 16.81 -6.33
C ASN A 429 10.45 17.50 -7.05
N THR A 430 11.23 16.72 -7.80
CA THR A 430 12.32 17.27 -8.62
C THR A 430 11.82 18.22 -9.71
N ILE A 431 10.74 17.82 -10.43
CA ILE A 431 10.17 18.64 -11.51
C ILE A 431 9.60 19.96 -10.98
N VAL A 432 9.12 19.99 -9.73
CA VAL A 432 8.54 21.21 -9.13
C VAL A 432 9.57 22.17 -8.63
N VAL A 433 10.69 21.64 -8.13
CA VAL A 433 11.76 22.46 -7.51
C VAL A 433 12.77 22.96 -8.55
N SER A 434 12.83 22.31 -9.74
CA SER A 434 13.65 22.78 -10.88
C SER A 434 12.92 23.86 -11.69
#